data_2a35081ffb56ac2e1ef3f56e4825562e
#
_entry.id   2a35081ffb56ac2e1ef3f56e4825562e
#
_cell.length_a   1.000
_cell.length_b   1.000
_cell.length_c   1.000
_cell.angle_alpha   90.00
_cell.angle_beta   90.00
_cell.angle_gamma   90.00
#
_symmetry.space_group_name_H-M   'P 1'
#
loop_
_entity.id
_entity.type
_entity.pdbx_description
1 polymer ?
#
loop_
_entity_poly.entity_id
_entity_poly.type
_entity_poly.pdbx_seq_one_letter_code
_entity_poly.pdbx_strand_id
1 'polypeptide(L)'
;MTGPLVAVDWGTSSLRGALIAADGTVREERIDARGILAVPAGGFPAVFEQLFGDWMRESGARCLISGMAGSKQGWVEAPYCACPAGRVEVGRSIIAIDAIPGQRIAMVPGLRDEHDGVPDVMRGEEVQIFGALSLLGRDEGLFVLPGTHNKWAIVKKGRVTGFRTFMTGEFYALLSQHSILARTLDASAPLDEAAFVEGVTRADNGQGLLHNAFGARTLALFDRMPRAELASYLSGLLIGEELRTQSLQAAGEVVLIGSPALTQRYALALRASGTATRSLGAEATWAGLHALSGFLDSSATPS
;
A
#
# COMPACT_ATOMS: atom_id res chain seq x y z
N MET A 1 -7.94 -3.48 -32.04
CA MET A 1 -7.67 -2.41 -31.04
C MET A 1 -8.13 -2.93 -29.69
N THR A 2 -7.28 -2.94 -28.71
CA THR A 2 -7.66 -3.31 -27.34
C THR A 2 -8.54 -2.22 -26.77
N GLY A 3 -9.73 -2.59 -26.20
CA GLY A 3 -10.62 -1.63 -25.53
C GLY A 3 -10.01 -1.05 -24.24
N PRO A 4 -10.74 -0.16 -23.55
CA PRO A 4 -10.26 0.45 -22.32
C PRO A 4 -10.05 -0.56 -21.20
N LEU A 5 -9.19 -0.23 -20.24
CA LEU A 5 -8.99 -0.97 -19.01
C LEU A 5 -9.79 -0.32 -17.88
N VAL A 6 -10.64 -1.10 -17.22
CA VAL A 6 -11.22 -0.76 -15.92
C VAL A 6 -10.25 -1.26 -14.85
N ALA A 7 -9.44 -0.36 -14.33
CA ALA A 7 -8.46 -0.65 -13.28
C ALA A 7 -9.11 -0.46 -11.92
N VAL A 8 -9.05 -1.49 -11.05
CA VAL A 8 -9.72 -1.44 -9.74
C VAL A 8 -8.72 -1.77 -8.63
N ASP A 9 -8.64 -0.91 -7.63
CA ASP A 9 -7.95 -1.13 -6.37
C ASP A 9 -9.00 -1.28 -5.26
N TRP A 10 -9.22 -2.52 -4.82
CA TRP A 10 -10.25 -2.84 -3.82
C TRP A 10 -9.61 -3.25 -2.50
N GLY A 11 -9.44 -2.26 -1.66
CA GLY A 11 -8.81 -2.42 -0.34
C GLY A 11 -9.77 -2.91 0.75
N THR A 12 -9.26 -2.94 1.98
CA THR A 12 -10.02 -3.36 3.17
C THR A 12 -11.18 -2.41 3.47
N SER A 13 -10.94 -1.09 3.42
CA SER A 13 -11.89 -0.05 3.83
C SER A 13 -12.35 0.88 2.70
N SER A 14 -11.76 0.78 1.51
CA SER A 14 -12.08 1.64 0.37
C SER A 14 -11.96 0.89 -0.95
N LEU A 15 -12.67 1.38 -1.95
CA LEU A 15 -12.67 0.91 -3.33
C LEU A 15 -12.37 2.10 -4.23
N ARG A 16 -11.40 1.96 -5.12
CA ARG A 16 -11.08 2.96 -6.12
C ARG A 16 -11.04 2.31 -7.50
N GLY A 17 -11.49 3.02 -8.51
CA GLY A 17 -11.40 2.57 -9.89
C GLY A 17 -10.98 3.69 -10.84
N ALA A 18 -10.30 3.33 -11.92
CA ALA A 18 -9.94 4.22 -13.01
C ALA A 18 -10.29 3.59 -14.35
N LEU A 19 -10.89 4.38 -15.23
CA LEU A 19 -11.06 4.03 -16.64
C LEU A 19 -9.82 4.52 -17.40
N ILE A 20 -9.05 3.58 -17.94
CA ILE A 20 -7.76 3.84 -18.58
C ILE A 20 -7.87 3.54 -20.07
N ALA A 21 -7.52 4.50 -20.91
CA ALA A 21 -7.43 4.32 -22.35
C ALA A 21 -6.28 3.35 -22.73
N ALA A 22 -6.27 2.88 -23.97
CA ALA A 22 -5.25 1.94 -24.45
C ALA A 22 -3.82 2.48 -24.39
N ASP A 23 -3.65 3.80 -24.43
CA ASP A 23 -2.35 4.47 -24.30
C ASP A 23 -1.89 4.68 -22.86
N GLY A 24 -2.69 4.25 -21.86
CA GLY A 24 -2.42 4.41 -20.43
C GLY A 24 -2.98 5.69 -19.82
N THR A 25 -3.64 6.54 -20.58
CA THR A 25 -4.26 7.79 -20.08
C THR A 25 -5.47 7.47 -19.20
N VAL A 26 -5.49 7.97 -17.98
CA VAL A 26 -6.65 7.91 -17.08
C VAL A 26 -7.72 8.88 -17.59
N ARG A 27 -8.90 8.34 -17.94
CA ARG A 27 -10.05 9.10 -18.47
C ARG A 27 -11.00 9.56 -17.36
N GLU A 28 -11.22 8.70 -16.38
CA GLU A 28 -12.15 8.94 -15.27
C GLU A 28 -11.68 8.16 -14.05
N GLU A 29 -11.93 8.67 -12.85
CA GLU A 29 -11.71 7.98 -11.58
C GLU A 29 -12.97 7.97 -10.74
N ARG A 30 -13.17 6.89 -9.97
CA ARG A 30 -14.25 6.73 -8.99
C ARG A 30 -13.69 6.24 -7.66
N ILE A 31 -14.25 6.76 -6.57
CA ILE A 31 -13.90 6.38 -5.20
C ILE A 31 -15.17 6.05 -4.47
N ASP A 32 -15.14 4.95 -3.71
CA ASP A 32 -16.26 4.50 -2.88
C ASP A 32 -15.75 4.01 -1.52
N ALA A 33 -16.52 4.20 -0.47
CA ALA A 33 -16.15 3.78 0.88
C ALA A 33 -16.37 2.27 1.14
N ARG A 34 -16.90 1.52 0.16
CA ARG A 34 -17.16 0.07 0.28
C ARG A 34 -15.91 -0.77 0.01
N GLY A 35 -14.93 -0.73 0.93
CA GLY A 35 -13.89 -1.76 0.98
C GLY A 35 -14.49 -3.14 1.25
N ILE A 36 -13.67 -4.20 1.20
CA ILE A 36 -14.16 -5.58 1.29
C ILE A 36 -14.95 -5.87 2.57
N LEU A 37 -14.65 -5.19 3.69
CA LEU A 37 -15.37 -5.37 4.96
C LEU A 37 -16.80 -4.82 4.94
N ALA A 38 -17.12 -3.90 4.04
CA ALA A 38 -18.46 -3.32 3.88
C ALA A 38 -19.31 -4.07 2.85
N VAL A 39 -18.74 -5.09 2.16
CA VAL A 39 -19.47 -5.88 1.16
C VAL A 39 -20.03 -7.13 1.82
N PRO A 40 -21.35 -7.35 1.77
CA PRO A 40 -21.93 -8.58 2.32
C PRO A 40 -21.50 -9.81 1.49
N ALA A 41 -21.58 -10.99 2.08
CA ALA A 41 -21.27 -12.24 1.41
C ALA A 41 -22.04 -12.37 0.08
N GLY A 42 -21.32 -12.64 -1.02
CA GLY A 42 -21.89 -12.71 -2.37
C GLY A 42 -22.22 -11.35 -3.02
N GLY A 43 -21.98 -10.22 -2.34
CA GLY A 43 -22.35 -8.89 -2.82
C GLY A 43 -21.35 -8.23 -3.78
N PHE A 44 -20.17 -8.80 -3.96
CA PHE A 44 -19.11 -8.21 -4.80
C PHE A 44 -19.55 -7.93 -6.25
N PRO A 45 -20.23 -8.86 -6.96
CA PRO A 45 -20.66 -8.58 -8.33
C PRO A 45 -21.62 -7.38 -8.42
N ALA A 46 -22.55 -7.26 -7.46
CA ALA A 46 -23.53 -6.17 -7.46
C ALA A 46 -22.86 -4.80 -7.19
N VAL A 47 -21.92 -4.74 -6.25
CA VAL A 47 -21.15 -3.52 -5.97
C VAL A 47 -20.30 -3.13 -7.18
N PHE A 48 -19.65 -4.10 -7.82
CA PHE A 48 -18.84 -3.88 -9.02
C PHE A 48 -19.69 -3.35 -10.18
N GLU A 49 -20.82 -4.00 -10.47
CA GLU A 49 -21.71 -3.60 -11.56
C GLU A 49 -22.32 -2.21 -11.32
N GLN A 50 -22.67 -1.91 -10.08
CA GLN A 50 -23.16 -0.57 -9.72
C GLN A 50 -22.14 0.54 -9.98
N LEU A 51 -20.87 0.28 -9.71
CA LEU A 51 -19.84 1.31 -9.80
C LEU A 51 -19.14 1.38 -11.17
N PHE A 52 -18.99 0.25 -11.84
CA PHE A 52 -18.16 0.13 -13.04
C PHE A 52 -18.88 -0.52 -14.23
N GLY A 53 -20.13 -0.95 -14.08
CA GLY A 53 -20.87 -1.64 -15.14
C GLY A 53 -21.06 -0.77 -16.39
N ASP A 54 -21.16 0.54 -16.26
CA ASP A 54 -21.22 1.45 -17.41
C ASP A 54 -19.90 1.47 -18.18
N TRP A 55 -18.75 1.47 -17.50
CA TRP A 55 -17.44 1.38 -18.11
C TRP A 55 -17.22 0.02 -18.79
N MET A 56 -17.71 -1.06 -18.17
CA MET A 56 -17.60 -2.41 -18.74
C MET A 56 -18.46 -2.63 -19.99
N ARG A 57 -19.41 -1.74 -20.28
CA ARG A 57 -20.22 -1.76 -21.52
C ARG A 57 -19.51 -1.12 -22.72
N GLU A 58 -18.37 -0.44 -22.52
CA GLU A 58 -17.57 0.05 -23.64
C GLU A 58 -17.00 -1.13 -24.44
N SER A 59 -16.95 -0.98 -25.77
CA SER A 59 -16.50 -2.05 -26.67
C SER A 59 -15.08 -2.51 -26.35
N GLY A 60 -14.92 -3.80 -26.07
CA GLY A 60 -13.63 -4.40 -25.75
C GLY A 60 -13.11 -4.07 -24.34
N ALA A 61 -13.94 -3.51 -23.47
CA ALA A 61 -13.57 -3.24 -22.08
C ALA A 61 -13.16 -4.53 -21.36
N ARG A 62 -12.17 -4.41 -20.51
CA ARG A 62 -11.65 -5.49 -19.64
C ARG A 62 -11.30 -4.91 -18.29
N CYS A 63 -11.44 -5.69 -17.25
CA CYS A 63 -11.16 -5.26 -15.89
C CYS A 63 -10.01 -6.03 -15.26
N LEU A 64 -9.16 -5.32 -14.55
CA LEU A 64 -8.12 -5.89 -13.69
C LEU A 64 -8.25 -5.32 -12.28
N ILE A 65 -8.45 -6.22 -11.33
CA ILE A 65 -8.65 -5.88 -9.92
C ILE A 65 -7.39 -6.24 -9.12
N SER A 66 -6.95 -5.35 -8.25
CA SER A 66 -5.90 -5.59 -7.26
C SER A 66 -6.40 -5.35 -5.85
N GLY A 67 -5.59 -5.72 -4.86
CA GLY A 67 -5.88 -5.47 -3.46
C GLY A 67 -6.66 -6.58 -2.77
N MET A 68 -7.29 -6.23 -1.65
CA MET A 68 -7.87 -7.19 -0.71
C MET A 68 -9.08 -7.96 -1.25
N ALA A 69 -9.67 -7.55 -2.36
CA ALA A 69 -10.69 -8.35 -3.05
C ALA A 69 -10.16 -9.71 -3.52
N GLY A 70 -8.83 -9.85 -3.68
CA GLY A 70 -8.15 -11.12 -3.98
C GLY A 70 -7.76 -11.94 -2.76
N SER A 71 -8.15 -11.54 -1.55
CA SER A 71 -7.87 -12.30 -0.32
C SER A 71 -8.94 -13.37 -0.08
N LYS A 72 -8.66 -14.26 0.88
CA LYS A 72 -9.61 -15.30 1.34
C LYS A 72 -10.97 -14.73 1.78
N GLN A 73 -11.00 -13.49 2.24
CA GLN A 73 -12.21 -12.79 2.68
C GLN A 73 -12.80 -11.87 1.58
N GLY A 74 -12.15 -11.83 0.41
CA GLY A 74 -12.54 -10.98 -0.70
C GLY A 74 -13.51 -11.64 -1.68
N TRP A 75 -13.49 -11.16 -2.91
CA TRP A 75 -14.36 -11.66 -3.99
C TRP A 75 -13.94 -13.05 -4.48
N VAL A 76 -12.64 -13.23 -4.73
CA VAL A 76 -12.06 -14.51 -5.13
C VAL A 76 -10.66 -14.62 -4.54
N GLU A 77 -10.32 -15.78 -3.99
CA GLU A 77 -8.98 -15.99 -3.46
C GLU A 77 -7.97 -16.15 -4.60
N ALA A 78 -7.14 -15.14 -4.80
CA ALA A 78 -6.03 -15.18 -5.75
C ALA A 78 -4.77 -15.71 -5.05
N PRO A 79 -3.89 -16.43 -5.78
CA PRO A 79 -2.65 -16.98 -5.22
C PRO A 79 -1.67 -15.90 -4.79
N TYR A 80 -0.53 -16.32 -4.22
CA TYR A 80 0.64 -15.50 -3.99
C TYR A 80 1.80 -16.01 -4.84
N CYS A 81 2.46 -15.12 -5.59
CA CYS A 81 3.71 -15.43 -6.26
C CYS A 81 4.86 -15.33 -5.25
N ALA A 82 5.74 -16.32 -5.23
CA ALA A 82 6.93 -16.28 -4.37
C ALA A 82 7.96 -15.28 -4.91
N CYS A 83 8.57 -14.50 -4.02
CA CYS A 83 9.74 -13.69 -4.36
C CYS A 83 10.97 -14.59 -4.67
N PRO A 84 11.82 -14.18 -5.62
CA PRO A 84 11.78 -12.98 -6.45
C PRO A 84 10.72 -13.05 -7.55
N ALA A 85 9.85 -12.05 -7.65
CA ALA A 85 8.81 -11.99 -8.66
C ALA A 85 8.67 -10.59 -9.27
N GLY A 86 8.43 -10.54 -10.58
CA GLY A 86 8.19 -9.33 -11.35
C GLY A 86 6.87 -9.39 -12.11
N ARG A 87 6.68 -8.46 -13.04
CA ARG A 87 5.45 -8.36 -13.83
C ARG A 87 5.12 -9.64 -14.61
N VAL A 88 6.13 -10.40 -15.04
CA VAL A 88 5.93 -11.62 -15.81
C VAL A 88 5.33 -12.73 -14.94
N GLU A 89 5.91 -12.97 -13.75
CA GLU A 89 5.43 -13.99 -12.83
C GLU A 89 4.03 -13.65 -12.33
N VAL A 90 3.82 -12.40 -11.93
CA VAL A 90 2.50 -11.92 -11.48
C VAL A 90 1.48 -11.97 -12.61
N GLY A 91 1.84 -11.49 -13.80
CA GLY A 91 0.96 -11.48 -14.96
C GLY A 91 0.48 -12.88 -15.41
N ARG A 92 1.38 -13.89 -15.34
CA ARG A 92 1.04 -15.29 -15.66
C ARG A 92 0.15 -15.96 -14.60
N SER A 93 0.08 -15.39 -13.41
CA SER A 93 -0.69 -15.91 -12.28
C SER A 93 -2.00 -15.13 -12.04
N ILE A 94 -2.34 -14.19 -12.94
CA ILE A 94 -3.64 -13.52 -12.94
C ILE A 94 -4.74 -14.56 -13.13
N ILE A 95 -5.80 -14.47 -12.33
CA ILE A 95 -6.95 -15.38 -12.40
C ILE A 95 -8.19 -14.69 -12.97
N ALA A 96 -8.94 -15.38 -13.83
CA ALA A 96 -10.22 -14.87 -14.31
C ALA A 96 -11.31 -14.95 -13.25
N ILE A 97 -12.26 -14.02 -13.30
CA ILE A 97 -13.45 -13.97 -12.44
C ILE A 97 -14.69 -14.14 -13.35
N ASP A 98 -15.29 -15.32 -13.34
CA ASP A 98 -16.48 -15.65 -14.15
C ASP A 98 -17.77 -15.38 -13.36
N ALA A 99 -17.87 -14.20 -12.72
CA ALA A 99 -19.02 -13.86 -11.88
C ALA A 99 -20.11 -13.03 -12.57
N ILE A 100 -19.76 -12.36 -13.67
CA ILE A 100 -20.68 -11.51 -14.44
C ILE A 100 -20.63 -11.93 -15.91
N PRO A 101 -21.71 -12.52 -16.45
CA PRO A 101 -21.75 -13.03 -17.82
C PRO A 101 -21.36 -11.97 -18.87
N GLY A 102 -20.46 -12.34 -19.77
CA GLY A 102 -20.01 -11.48 -20.86
C GLY A 102 -19.00 -10.41 -20.48
N GLN A 103 -18.62 -10.28 -19.22
CA GLN A 103 -17.59 -9.35 -18.78
C GLN A 103 -16.24 -10.04 -18.54
N ARG A 104 -15.18 -9.42 -19.01
CA ARG A 104 -13.80 -9.90 -18.83
C ARG A 104 -13.20 -9.25 -17.58
N ILE A 105 -13.29 -9.94 -16.45
CA ILE A 105 -12.80 -9.49 -15.16
C ILE A 105 -11.70 -10.43 -14.69
N ALA A 106 -10.62 -9.89 -14.14
CA ALA A 106 -9.53 -10.70 -13.60
C ALA A 106 -8.94 -10.09 -12.31
N MET A 107 -8.31 -10.94 -11.50
CA MET A 107 -7.71 -10.59 -10.23
C MET A 107 -6.19 -10.76 -10.28
N VAL A 108 -5.48 -9.74 -9.82
CA VAL A 108 -4.02 -9.78 -9.67
C VAL A 108 -3.68 -10.59 -8.42
N PRO A 109 -2.71 -11.54 -8.49
CA PRO A 109 -2.18 -12.24 -7.32
C PRO A 109 -1.34 -11.31 -6.46
N GLY A 110 -1.20 -11.65 -5.16
CA GLY A 110 -0.24 -10.98 -4.29
C GLY A 110 1.18 -11.53 -4.43
N LEU A 111 2.10 -11.02 -3.59
CA LEU A 111 3.44 -11.57 -3.40
C LEU A 111 3.59 -12.18 -2.02
N ARG A 112 4.43 -13.23 -1.91
CA ARG A 112 4.91 -13.78 -0.65
C ARG A 112 6.41 -13.81 -0.61
N ASP A 113 6.95 -13.60 0.58
CA ASP A 113 8.37 -13.76 0.90
C ASP A 113 8.50 -14.58 2.18
N GLU A 114 9.70 -14.97 2.55
CA GLU A 114 9.94 -15.72 3.77
C GLU A 114 11.28 -15.29 4.39
N HIS A 115 11.26 -14.97 5.67
CA HIS A 115 12.44 -14.59 6.45
C HIS A 115 12.53 -15.48 7.71
N ASP A 116 13.64 -16.19 7.84
CA ASP A 116 13.90 -17.05 9.00
C ASP A 116 12.75 -18.05 9.32
N GLY A 117 12.13 -18.59 8.26
CA GLY A 117 11.01 -19.52 8.38
C GLY A 117 9.66 -18.88 8.70
N VAL A 118 9.59 -17.55 8.70
CA VAL A 118 8.33 -16.80 8.89
C VAL A 118 7.90 -16.19 7.55
N PRO A 119 6.70 -16.57 7.04
CA PRO A 119 6.18 -15.99 5.80
C PRO A 119 5.71 -14.56 5.98
N ASP A 120 5.90 -13.76 4.94
CA ASP A 120 5.38 -12.40 4.80
C ASP A 120 4.59 -12.28 3.49
N VAL A 121 3.59 -11.41 3.44
CA VAL A 121 2.71 -11.25 2.28
C VAL A 121 2.39 -9.80 1.99
N MET A 122 2.22 -9.48 0.70
CA MET A 122 1.58 -8.23 0.26
C MET A 122 0.52 -8.52 -0.79
N ARG A 123 -0.48 -7.62 -0.89
CA ARG A 123 -1.53 -7.72 -1.89
C ARG A 123 -2.07 -6.34 -2.23
N GLY A 124 -1.76 -5.89 -3.46
CA GLY A 124 -2.03 -4.56 -3.98
C GLY A 124 -0.78 -3.71 -4.07
N GLU A 125 0.13 -3.83 -3.11
CA GLU A 125 1.38 -3.07 -3.08
C GLU A 125 2.33 -3.47 -4.22
N GLU A 126 2.35 -4.73 -4.64
CA GLU A 126 3.12 -5.19 -5.80
C GLU A 126 2.75 -4.44 -7.07
N VAL A 127 1.47 -4.18 -7.27
CA VAL A 127 0.98 -3.40 -8.42
C VAL A 127 1.51 -1.97 -8.37
N GLN A 128 1.48 -1.35 -7.19
CA GLN A 128 1.99 0.01 -7.00
C GLN A 128 3.50 0.09 -7.25
N ILE A 129 4.26 -0.92 -6.81
CA ILE A 129 5.70 -1.01 -7.09
C ILE A 129 5.96 -1.11 -8.60
N PHE A 130 5.25 -1.98 -9.32
CA PHE A 130 5.43 -2.12 -10.76
C PHE A 130 5.05 -0.85 -11.54
N GLY A 131 4.02 -0.14 -11.06
CA GLY A 131 3.66 1.16 -11.62
C GLY A 131 4.72 2.22 -11.36
N ALA A 132 5.25 2.29 -10.15
CA ALA A 132 6.33 3.21 -9.80
C ALA A 132 7.59 2.96 -10.65
N LEU A 133 7.97 1.69 -10.88
CA LEU A 133 9.08 1.34 -11.78
C LEU A 133 8.85 1.89 -13.19
N SER A 134 7.61 1.76 -13.71
CA SER A 134 7.25 2.26 -15.04
C SER A 134 7.30 3.78 -15.11
N LEU A 135 6.72 4.47 -14.13
CA LEU A 135 6.66 5.95 -14.08
C LEU A 135 8.05 6.58 -13.91
N LEU A 136 8.94 5.92 -13.17
CA LEU A 136 10.28 6.43 -12.89
C LEU A 136 11.31 5.99 -13.94
N GLY A 137 10.96 5.08 -14.85
CA GLY A 137 11.90 4.55 -15.85
C GLY A 137 13.08 3.82 -15.23
N ARG A 138 12.88 3.12 -14.10
CA ARG A 138 13.93 2.37 -13.40
C ARG A 138 13.50 0.93 -13.16
N ASP A 139 14.46 0.07 -12.86
CA ASP A 139 14.24 -1.35 -12.62
C ASP A 139 14.78 -1.83 -11.26
N GLU A 140 15.27 -0.92 -10.43
CA GLU A 140 15.77 -1.20 -9.09
C GLU A 140 15.47 -0.07 -8.10
N GLY A 141 15.56 -0.38 -6.81
CA GLY A 141 15.43 0.57 -5.72
C GLY A 141 14.82 -0.03 -4.45
N LEU A 142 14.76 0.82 -3.42
CA LEU A 142 14.05 0.55 -2.17
C LEU A 142 12.72 1.32 -2.20
N PHE A 143 11.63 0.59 -2.00
CA PHE A 143 10.26 1.10 -2.02
C PHE A 143 9.64 0.97 -0.65
N VAL A 144 8.97 2.02 -0.19
CA VAL A 144 8.21 2.03 1.05
C VAL A 144 6.78 2.40 0.75
N LEU A 145 5.86 1.58 1.22
CA LEU A 145 4.42 1.76 1.02
C LEU A 145 3.76 1.90 2.40
N PRO A 146 3.68 3.13 2.90
CA PRO A 146 3.07 3.40 4.20
C PRO A 146 1.57 3.16 4.17
N GLY A 147 1.06 2.48 5.20
CA GLY A 147 -0.35 2.15 5.36
C GLY A 147 -0.67 1.67 6.78
N THR A 148 -1.71 0.87 6.92
CA THR A 148 -1.99 0.15 8.17
C THR A 148 -0.85 -0.84 8.46
N HIS A 149 -0.43 -1.57 7.43
CA HIS A 149 0.72 -2.48 7.43
C HIS A 149 1.70 -1.99 6.37
N ASN A 150 2.77 -1.36 6.79
CA ASN A 150 3.77 -0.77 5.89
C ASN A 150 4.61 -1.86 5.22
N LYS A 151 4.98 -1.65 3.96
CA LYS A 151 5.87 -2.55 3.24
C LYS A 151 7.19 -1.84 2.93
N TRP A 152 8.30 -2.55 3.15
CA TRP A 152 9.62 -2.18 2.66
C TRP A 152 10.06 -3.22 1.65
N ALA A 153 10.11 -2.86 0.39
CA ALA A 153 10.36 -3.78 -0.71
C ALA A 153 11.66 -3.43 -1.45
N ILE A 154 12.49 -4.43 -1.64
CA ILE A 154 13.73 -4.32 -2.43
C ILE A 154 13.44 -4.83 -3.84
N VAL A 155 13.71 -3.99 -4.82
CA VAL A 155 13.55 -4.34 -6.24
C VAL A 155 14.91 -4.37 -6.93
N LYS A 156 15.15 -5.41 -7.71
CA LYS A 156 16.35 -5.56 -8.58
C LYS A 156 15.91 -6.16 -9.90
N LYS A 157 16.35 -5.55 -11.02
CA LYS A 157 16.05 -5.99 -12.39
C LYS A 157 14.54 -6.16 -12.63
N GLY A 158 13.73 -5.21 -12.15
CA GLY A 158 12.27 -5.20 -12.28
C GLY A 158 11.52 -6.26 -11.47
N ARG A 159 12.18 -6.93 -10.51
CA ARG A 159 11.59 -7.96 -9.64
C ARG A 159 11.70 -7.56 -8.18
N VAL A 160 10.63 -7.72 -7.44
CA VAL A 160 10.66 -7.65 -5.98
C VAL A 160 11.45 -8.87 -5.50
N THR A 161 12.64 -8.62 -4.96
CA THR A 161 13.55 -9.68 -4.49
C THR A 161 13.31 -10.08 -3.05
N GLY A 162 12.64 -9.22 -2.29
CA GLY A 162 12.23 -9.45 -0.92
C GLY A 162 11.53 -8.22 -0.35
N PHE A 163 10.76 -8.42 0.71
CA PHE A 163 10.09 -7.32 1.42
C PHE A 163 9.87 -7.67 2.88
N ARG A 164 9.59 -6.66 3.69
CA ARG A 164 9.21 -6.78 5.10
C ARG A 164 7.99 -5.94 5.40
N THR A 165 7.10 -6.50 6.22
CA THR A 165 5.89 -5.82 6.68
C THR A 165 6.07 -5.31 8.11
N PHE A 166 5.62 -4.09 8.35
CA PHE A 166 5.59 -3.46 9.68
C PHE A 166 4.17 -3.02 10.03
N MET A 167 3.73 -3.33 11.23
CA MET A 167 2.38 -2.97 11.72
C MET A 167 2.31 -1.52 12.23
N THR A 168 3.14 -0.62 11.74
CA THR A 168 3.34 0.74 12.30
C THR A 168 2.06 1.55 12.32
N GLY A 169 1.27 1.53 11.25
CA GLY A 169 -0.01 2.24 11.19
C GLY A 169 -1.05 1.66 12.14
N GLU A 170 -1.15 0.34 12.23
CA GLU A 170 -2.06 -0.34 13.14
C GLU A 170 -1.65 -0.09 14.60
N PHE A 171 -0.36 -0.20 14.94
CA PHE A 171 0.14 0.12 16.27
C PHE A 171 -0.15 1.57 16.67
N TYR A 172 0.04 2.52 15.74
CA TYR A 172 -0.34 3.91 16.01
C TYR A 172 -1.82 4.03 16.35
N ALA A 173 -2.70 3.41 15.59
CA ALA A 173 -4.14 3.44 15.85
C ALA A 173 -4.48 2.80 17.21
N LEU A 174 -3.92 1.63 17.50
CA LEU A 174 -4.14 0.94 18.79
C LEU A 174 -3.63 1.78 19.96
N LEU A 175 -2.43 2.33 19.89
CA LEU A 175 -1.84 3.11 20.98
C LEU A 175 -2.57 4.44 21.17
N SER A 176 -2.93 5.12 20.08
CA SER A 176 -3.58 6.43 20.15
C SER A 176 -5.06 6.39 20.51
N GLN A 177 -5.76 5.25 20.28
CA GLN A 177 -7.20 5.13 20.48
C GLN A 177 -7.59 4.19 21.63
N HIS A 178 -6.81 3.10 21.84
CA HIS A 178 -7.22 2.01 22.75
C HIS A 178 -6.25 1.77 23.92
N SER A 179 -5.16 2.52 24.01
CA SER A 179 -4.23 2.42 25.14
C SER A 179 -4.41 3.52 26.16
N ILE A 180 -3.59 3.46 27.25
CA ILE A 180 -3.53 4.54 28.25
C ILE A 180 -3.07 5.87 27.62
N LEU A 181 -2.39 5.86 26.47
CA LEU A 181 -1.90 7.05 25.78
C LEU A 181 -3.06 7.88 25.21
N ALA A 182 -4.16 7.22 24.80
CA ALA A 182 -5.36 7.89 24.30
C ALA A 182 -5.91 8.97 25.26
N ARG A 183 -5.62 8.86 26.56
CA ARG A 183 -6.08 9.82 27.58
C ARG A 183 -5.27 11.12 27.60
N THR A 184 -4.09 11.13 26.99
CA THR A 184 -3.11 12.23 27.12
C THR A 184 -2.76 12.92 25.80
N LEU A 185 -3.03 12.29 24.66
CA LEU A 185 -2.77 12.89 23.35
C LEU A 185 -4.07 13.38 22.67
N ASP A 186 -3.93 14.29 21.72
CA ASP A 186 -4.98 14.70 20.80
C ASP A 186 -4.69 14.11 19.40
N ALA A 187 -5.38 13.01 19.05
CA ALA A 187 -5.20 12.34 17.77
C ALA A 187 -5.71 13.15 16.57
N SER A 188 -6.52 14.20 16.82
CA SER A 188 -7.06 15.09 15.77
C SER A 188 -6.15 16.28 15.48
N ALA A 189 -5.12 16.51 16.31
CA ALA A 189 -4.18 17.60 16.11
C ALA A 189 -3.42 17.48 14.78
N PRO A 190 -3.13 18.58 14.11
CA PRO A 190 -2.31 18.57 12.90
C PRO A 190 -0.89 18.04 13.21
N LEU A 191 -0.18 17.66 12.17
CA LEU A 191 1.21 17.24 12.29
C LEU A 191 2.07 18.39 12.81
N ASP A 192 2.68 18.20 14.00
CA ASP A 192 3.77 19.02 14.48
C ASP A 192 5.10 18.36 14.08
N GLU A 193 5.84 18.99 13.17
CA GLU A 193 7.06 18.42 12.60
C GLU A 193 8.19 18.32 13.63
N ALA A 194 8.27 19.25 14.59
CA ALA A 194 9.33 19.26 15.61
C ALA A 194 9.12 18.09 16.58
N ALA A 195 7.92 17.95 17.12
CA ALA A 195 7.57 16.83 18.00
C ALA A 195 7.68 15.48 17.29
N PHE A 196 7.32 15.41 16.00
CA PHE A 196 7.50 14.21 15.19
C PHE A 196 8.97 13.82 15.08
N VAL A 197 9.86 14.74 14.74
CA VAL A 197 11.31 14.50 14.63
C VAL A 197 11.91 14.13 15.98
N GLU A 198 11.45 14.73 17.08
CA GLU A 198 11.84 14.34 18.44
C GLU A 198 11.48 12.87 18.70
N GLY A 199 10.27 12.44 18.32
CA GLY A 199 9.85 11.04 18.39
C GLY A 199 10.74 10.10 17.58
N VAL A 200 11.06 10.45 16.32
CA VAL A 200 11.98 9.70 15.46
C VAL A 200 13.34 9.52 16.12
N THR A 201 13.91 10.60 16.64
CA THR A 201 15.21 10.60 17.32
C THR A 201 15.18 9.75 18.60
N ARG A 202 14.06 9.77 19.32
CA ARG A 202 13.88 8.98 20.53
C ARG A 202 13.97 7.48 20.31
N ALA A 203 13.59 6.98 19.15
CA ALA A 203 13.68 5.57 18.78
C ALA A 203 15.12 5.03 18.82
N ASP A 204 16.12 5.89 18.57
CA ASP A 204 17.52 5.49 18.52
C ASP A 204 18.20 5.32 19.88
N ASN A 205 17.51 5.59 20.98
CA ASN A 205 18.11 5.55 22.33
C ASN A 205 18.40 4.14 22.87
N GLY A 206 18.07 3.08 22.13
CA GLY A 206 18.34 1.69 22.49
C GLY A 206 17.42 1.09 23.57
N GLN A 207 16.45 1.85 24.11
CA GLN A 207 15.54 1.36 25.16
C GLN A 207 14.36 0.53 24.63
N GLY A 208 14.14 0.54 23.30
CA GLY A 208 13.08 -0.19 22.62
C GLY A 208 11.69 0.43 22.74
N LEU A 209 10.82 0.00 21.83
CA LEU A 209 9.50 0.59 21.64
C LEU A 209 8.63 0.58 22.90
N LEU A 210 8.58 -0.53 23.63
CA LEU A 210 7.67 -0.67 24.78
C LEU A 210 8.00 0.34 25.91
N HIS A 211 9.29 0.62 26.14
CA HIS A 211 9.70 1.65 27.07
C HIS A 211 9.43 3.05 26.53
N ASN A 212 9.87 3.30 25.30
CA ASN A 212 9.79 4.63 24.70
C ASN A 212 8.36 5.11 24.49
N ALA A 213 7.42 4.20 24.13
CA ALA A 213 6.01 4.55 23.95
C ALA A 213 5.37 5.10 25.24
N PHE A 214 5.75 4.56 26.41
CA PHE A 214 5.27 5.10 27.68
C PHE A 214 5.77 6.54 27.95
N GLY A 215 6.86 6.93 27.31
CA GLY A 215 7.38 8.31 27.33
C GLY A 215 6.35 9.36 26.89
N ALA A 216 5.51 9.06 25.89
CA ALA A 216 4.44 9.96 25.46
C ALA A 216 3.46 10.28 26.60
N ARG A 217 3.18 9.33 27.50
CA ARG A 217 2.35 9.57 28.68
C ARG A 217 3.08 10.42 29.72
N THR A 218 4.34 10.12 30.00
CA THR A 218 5.08 10.83 31.05
C THR A 218 5.41 12.26 30.64
N LEU A 219 5.67 12.52 29.36
CA LEU A 219 5.82 13.89 28.85
C LEU A 219 4.57 14.73 29.11
N ALA A 220 3.36 14.15 28.91
CA ALA A 220 2.12 14.84 29.28
C ALA A 220 1.94 15.03 30.78
N LEU A 221 2.25 14.00 31.58
CA LEU A 221 2.05 14.06 33.06
C LEU A 221 2.92 15.11 33.78
N PHE A 222 4.06 15.41 33.20
CA PHE A 222 5.01 16.38 33.72
C PHE A 222 5.01 17.72 32.96
N ASP A 223 3.98 17.96 32.13
CA ASP A 223 3.79 19.16 31.30
C ASP A 223 5.03 19.53 30.46
N ARG A 224 5.73 18.49 29.95
CA ARG A 224 6.94 18.66 29.12
C ARG A 224 6.65 18.73 27.64
N MET A 225 5.47 18.28 27.21
CA MET A 225 5.01 18.34 25.83
C MET A 225 3.49 18.59 25.80
N PRO A 226 3.00 19.58 25.05
CA PRO A 226 1.58 19.84 24.86
C PRO A 226 0.84 18.63 24.28
N ARG A 227 -0.43 18.43 24.67
CA ARG A 227 -1.27 17.31 24.18
C ARG A 227 -1.39 17.27 22.66
N ALA A 228 -1.44 18.41 22.00
CA ALA A 228 -1.53 18.54 20.56
C ALA A 228 -0.27 18.02 19.84
N GLU A 229 0.90 18.05 20.47
CA GLU A 229 2.17 17.59 19.91
C GLU A 229 2.40 16.10 20.13
N LEU A 230 1.81 15.51 21.18
CA LEU A 230 2.05 14.12 21.58
C LEU A 230 1.64 13.09 20.52
N ALA A 231 0.60 13.38 19.71
CA ALA A 231 0.20 12.51 18.60
C ALA A 231 1.30 12.44 17.53
N SER A 232 1.93 13.56 17.24
CA SER A 232 3.05 13.67 16.31
C SER A 232 4.29 12.97 16.85
N TYR A 233 4.63 13.19 18.13
CA TYR A 233 5.71 12.50 18.80
C TYR A 233 5.56 10.98 18.76
N LEU A 234 4.37 10.44 19.10
CA LEU A 234 4.10 9.01 19.05
C LEU A 234 4.23 8.46 17.63
N SER A 235 3.71 9.18 16.63
CA SER A 235 3.86 8.80 15.22
C SER A 235 5.33 8.76 14.79
N GLY A 236 6.11 9.77 15.19
CA GLY A 236 7.54 9.82 14.93
C GLY A 236 8.30 8.69 15.59
N LEU A 237 7.98 8.37 16.84
CA LEU A 237 8.58 7.26 17.57
C LEU A 237 8.38 5.91 16.89
N LEU A 238 7.15 5.62 16.45
CA LEU A 238 6.83 4.36 15.78
C LEU A 238 7.52 4.23 14.42
N ILE A 239 7.52 5.30 13.63
CA ILE A 239 8.24 5.33 12.36
C ILE A 239 9.75 5.25 12.60
N GLY A 240 10.29 5.91 13.60
CA GLY A 240 11.70 5.81 13.97
C GLY A 240 12.12 4.39 14.33
N GLU A 241 11.31 3.66 15.11
CA GLU A 241 11.57 2.24 15.41
C GLU A 241 11.58 1.37 14.15
N GLU A 242 10.70 1.63 13.20
CA GLU A 242 10.68 0.95 11.91
C GLU A 242 11.96 1.24 11.12
N LEU A 243 12.33 2.53 11.00
CA LEU A 243 13.52 2.96 10.27
C LEU A 243 14.81 2.38 10.85
N ARG A 244 14.93 2.31 12.17
CA ARG A 244 16.09 1.77 12.89
C ARG A 244 16.46 0.35 12.47
N THR A 245 15.49 -0.41 11.99
CA THR A 245 15.70 -1.79 11.51
C THR A 245 16.11 -1.87 10.04
N GLN A 246 16.21 -0.73 9.33
CA GLN A 246 16.52 -0.68 7.91
C GLN A 246 17.97 -0.32 7.64
N SER A 247 18.56 -0.91 6.58
CA SER A 247 19.90 -0.57 6.10
C SER A 247 19.85 0.58 5.09
N LEU A 248 19.57 1.80 5.56
CA LEU A 248 19.33 2.96 4.69
C LEU A 248 20.59 3.49 4.00
N GLN A 249 21.79 3.26 4.56
CA GLN A 249 23.06 3.80 4.05
C GLN A 249 23.39 3.35 2.62
N ALA A 250 22.91 2.20 2.19
CA ALA A 250 23.11 1.65 0.86
C ALA A 250 21.96 1.94 -0.12
N ALA A 251 20.88 2.57 0.34
CA ALA A 251 19.63 2.63 -0.42
C ALA A 251 19.58 3.75 -1.49
N GLY A 252 20.48 4.74 -1.42
CA GLY A 252 20.38 5.92 -2.27
C GLY A 252 19.08 6.71 -2.04
N GLU A 253 18.23 6.81 -3.07
CA GLU A 253 16.91 7.42 -2.97
C GLU A 253 15.84 6.34 -2.62
N VAL A 254 15.03 6.59 -1.60
CA VAL A 254 13.88 5.75 -1.23
C VAL A 254 12.61 6.25 -1.93
N VAL A 255 11.88 5.36 -2.59
CA VAL A 255 10.59 5.69 -3.22
C VAL A 255 9.45 5.41 -2.24
N LEU A 256 8.69 6.45 -1.92
CA LEU A 256 7.51 6.39 -1.06
C LEU A 256 6.25 6.33 -1.94
N ILE A 257 5.36 5.36 -1.70
CA ILE A 257 4.11 5.24 -2.46
C ILE A 257 2.94 5.19 -1.49
N GLY A 258 2.04 6.17 -1.55
CA GLY A 258 0.89 6.22 -0.64
C GLY A 258 0.19 7.56 -0.59
N SER A 259 -0.66 7.73 0.42
CA SER A 259 -1.35 9.00 0.63
C SER A 259 -0.37 10.13 0.99
N PRO A 260 -0.64 11.38 0.59
CA PRO A 260 0.24 12.52 0.86
C PRO A 260 0.59 12.67 2.34
N ALA A 261 -0.39 12.46 3.24
CA ALA A 261 -0.19 12.59 4.69
C ALA A 261 0.80 11.55 5.25
N LEU A 262 0.80 10.32 4.74
CA LEU A 262 1.72 9.28 5.17
C LEU A 262 3.09 9.45 4.52
N THR A 263 3.16 9.69 3.22
CA THR A 263 4.43 9.89 2.52
C THR A 263 5.19 11.11 3.05
N GLN A 264 4.49 12.17 3.46
CA GLN A 264 5.10 13.33 4.13
C GLN A 264 5.80 12.93 5.44
N ARG A 265 5.16 12.13 6.31
CA ARG A 265 5.75 11.66 7.58
C ARG A 265 7.00 10.82 7.34
N TYR A 266 6.93 9.89 6.39
CA TYR A 266 8.10 9.06 6.05
C TYR A 266 9.22 9.88 5.42
N ALA A 267 8.89 10.83 4.53
CA ALA A 267 9.89 11.74 3.95
C ALA A 267 10.57 12.59 5.04
N LEU A 268 9.82 13.07 6.03
CA LEU A 268 10.36 13.83 7.16
C LEU A 268 11.31 12.96 8.00
N ALA A 269 10.91 11.74 8.35
CA ALA A 269 11.72 10.81 9.13
C ALA A 269 13.00 10.39 8.39
N LEU A 270 12.90 10.04 7.10
CA LEU A 270 14.04 9.67 6.26
C LEU A 270 15.00 10.84 6.03
N ARG A 271 14.48 12.07 5.89
CA ARG A 271 15.30 13.28 5.80
C ARG A 271 16.12 13.49 7.08
N ALA A 272 15.54 13.24 8.26
CA ALA A 272 16.27 13.30 9.53
C ALA A 272 17.44 12.32 9.59
N SER A 273 17.36 11.20 8.85
CA SER A 273 18.43 10.21 8.68
C SER A 273 19.38 10.51 7.50
N GLY A 274 19.22 11.66 6.82
CA GLY A 274 20.01 12.02 5.65
C GLY A 274 19.67 11.27 4.35
N THR A 275 18.52 10.57 4.31
CA THR A 275 18.11 9.77 3.15
C THR A 275 17.19 10.57 2.22
N ALA A 276 17.52 10.62 0.92
CA ALA A 276 16.71 11.24 -0.12
C ALA A 276 15.44 10.42 -0.38
N THR A 277 14.34 11.10 -0.71
CA THR A 277 13.07 10.43 -0.99
C THR A 277 12.38 10.99 -2.23
N ARG A 278 11.61 10.13 -2.89
CA ARG A 278 10.68 10.48 -3.97
C ARG A 278 9.30 9.92 -3.66
N SER A 279 8.26 10.74 -3.70
CA SER A 279 6.89 10.32 -3.40
C SER A 279 6.08 10.14 -4.69
N LEU A 280 5.24 9.10 -4.70
CA LEU A 280 4.21 8.82 -5.70
C LEU A 280 2.88 8.56 -4.99
N GLY A 281 1.77 8.85 -5.71
CA GLY A 281 0.41 8.65 -5.22
C GLY A 281 -0.34 7.52 -5.93
N ALA A 282 -1.63 7.74 -6.17
CA ALA A 282 -2.53 6.77 -6.82
C ALA A 282 -2.12 6.44 -8.26
N GLU A 283 -1.42 7.33 -8.94
CA GLU A 283 -0.91 7.13 -10.30
C GLU A 283 -0.04 5.87 -10.42
N ALA A 284 0.67 5.49 -9.35
CA ALA A 284 1.44 4.24 -9.31
C ALA A 284 0.54 3.01 -9.41
N THR A 285 -0.66 3.03 -8.79
CA THR A 285 -1.64 1.93 -8.91
C THR A 285 -2.11 1.78 -10.35
N TRP A 286 -2.49 2.90 -10.97
CA TRP A 286 -3.04 2.90 -12.32
C TRP A 286 -2.00 2.48 -13.37
N ALA A 287 -0.79 3.00 -13.26
CA ALA A 287 0.32 2.60 -14.13
C ALA A 287 0.67 1.10 -13.98
N GLY A 288 0.60 0.57 -12.76
CA GLY A 288 0.86 -0.84 -12.48
C GLY A 288 -0.19 -1.77 -13.07
N LEU A 289 -1.49 -1.45 -12.87
CA LEU A 289 -2.58 -2.22 -13.47
C LEU A 289 -2.55 -2.15 -15.01
N HIS A 290 -2.26 -0.98 -15.57
CA HIS A 290 -2.09 -0.82 -17.01
C HIS A 290 -0.91 -1.68 -17.54
N ALA A 291 0.23 -1.69 -16.85
CA ALA A 291 1.38 -2.50 -17.24
C ALA A 291 1.11 -4.01 -17.17
N LEU A 292 0.24 -4.46 -16.25
CA LEU A 292 -0.17 -5.86 -16.12
C LEU A 292 -1.30 -6.25 -17.09
N SER A 293 -2.06 -5.28 -17.61
CA SER A 293 -3.22 -5.56 -18.45
C SER A 293 -2.87 -6.28 -19.77
N GLY A 294 -1.64 -6.17 -20.26
CA GLY A 294 -1.17 -6.91 -21.43
C GLY A 294 -1.22 -8.45 -21.28
N PHE A 295 -1.19 -8.95 -20.03
CA PHE A 295 -1.30 -10.39 -19.76
C PHE A 295 -2.74 -10.92 -19.86
N LEU A 296 -3.76 -10.05 -19.83
CA LEU A 296 -5.16 -10.47 -20.03
C LEU A 296 -5.42 -11.02 -21.43
N ASP A 297 -4.63 -10.61 -22.42
CA ASP A 297 -4.80 -11.04 -23.80
C ASP A 297 -4.05 -12.35 -24.08
N SER A 298 -3.03 -12.68 -23.28
CA SER A 298 -2.22 -13.89 -23.43
C SER A 298 -2.85 -15.15 -22.81
N SER A 299 -3.81 -15.01 -21.92
CA SER A 299 -4.50 -16.12 -21.23
C SER A 299 -5.72 -16.66 -21.99
N ALA A 300 -6.02 -16.13 -23.19
CA ALA A 300 -7.20 -16.50 -23.99
C ALA A 300 -6.97 -17.68 -24.97
N THR A 301 -5.86 -18.40 -24.87
CA THR A 301 -5.65 -19.61 -25.67
C THR A 301 -5.52 -20.82 -24.75
N PRO A 302 -6.61 -21.57 -24.48
CA PRO A 302 -6.47 -22.93 -23.99
C PRO A 302 -5.93 -23.78 -25.13
N SER A 303 -4.80 -24.44 -24.92
CA SER A 303 -4.29 -25.52 -25.77
C SER A 303 -5.11 -26.76 -25.56
#